data_202d3a9c65b27cd13d8014e50f8befa5
#
_entry.id   202d3a9c65b27cd13d8014e50f8befa5
#
_cell.length_a   1.000
_cell.length_b   1.000
_cell.length_c   1.000
_cell.angle_alpha   90.00
_cell.angle_beta   90.00
_cell.angle_gamma   90.00
#
_symmetry.space_group_name_H-M   'P 1'
#
loop_
_entity.id
_entity.type
_entity.pdbx_description
1 polymer ?
#
loop_
_entity_poly.entity_id
_entity_poly.type
_entity_poly.pdbx_seq_one_letter_code
_entity_poly.pdbx_strand_id
1 'polypeptide(L)'
;MIYDRRQFAQMLATGVAAACFNSAAGAADYPAGRITAIVSLDAGGAMDVVTRLYGQRLSQLFGQPFIVENRGGAAGNLAAEDAAHANPDGYTVLVTSSGLFAINPNYYKKLPFDVVADFAPIALYLKIPFVLVTATDSPINSIDDLVKAAKKDPGSVTIGSTGVGSVPHLAAELFKIKLGIELTHVPYKGSMAQATNDVMTGTVNCIFSDPSIAVPLIKAGKLKAFGVSSLARMPQLPDLPTIAEVIHAPDFEAVSSHIMAAPAKTPKAVIDKLHDSLVTVFKSPDVPERITAMNLAVVNPPLGPEETAAAMKAEAEKWGAVLARLNLLHVQ
;
A
#
# COMPACT_ATOMS: atom_id res chain seq x y z
N MET A 1 -36.53 57.62 1.90
CA MET A 1 -37.27 56.39 2.22
C MET A 1 -36.63 55.75 3.43
N ILE A 2 -37.28 55.82 4.61
CA ILE A 2 -36.76 55.28 5.87
C ILE A 2 -37.44 53.92 6.02
N TYR A 3 -36.65 52.85 5.93
CA TYR A 3 -37.15 51.49 6.14
C TYR A 3 -37.40 51.27 7.65
N ASP A 4 -38.60 50.76 8.02
CA ASP A 4 -39.02 50.45 9.36
C ASP A 4 -38.22 49.24 9.90
N ARG A 5 -37.87 49.28 11.21
CA ARG A 5 -37.12 48.24 11.95
C ARG A 5 -37.71 46.84 11.76
N ARG A 6 -39.02 46.70 11.53
CA ARG A 6 -39.70 45.41 11.27
C ARG A 6 -39.35 44.82 9.90
N GLN A 7 -39.19 45.70 8.85
CA GLN A 7 -38.83 45.24 7.51
C GLN A 7 -37.37 44.78 7.43
N PHE A 8 -36.46 45.40 8.24
CA PHE A 8 -35.07 45.00 8.33
C PHE A 8 -34.89 43.65 9.05
N ALA A 9 -35.71 43.37 10.08
CA ALA A 9 -35.71 42.10 10.78
C ALA A 9 -36.26 40.93 9.92
N GLN A 10 -37.23 41.22 9.06
CA GLN A 10 -37.77 40.19 8.12
C GLN A 10 -36.78 39.86 6.99
N MET A 11 -35.99 40.83 6.51
CA MET A 11 -34.94 40.56 5.48
C MET A 11 -33.78 39.76 6.08
N LEU A 12 -33.42 39.97 7.34
CA LEU A 12 -32.39 39.18 8.04
C LEU A 12 -32.82 37.73 8.30
N ALA A 13 -34.11 37.50 8.64
CA ALA A 13 -34.64 36.18 8.87
C ALA A 13 -34.72 35.32 7.59
N THR A 14 -34.97 35.92 6.44
CA THR A 14 -35.01 35.24 5.14
C THR A 14 -33.61 34.92 4.61
N GLY A 15 -32.59 35.71 4.94
CA GLY A 15 -31.20 35.50 4.54
C GLY A 15 -30.54 34.34 5.30
N VAL A 16 -30.90 34.11 6.57
CA VAL A 16 -30.32 33.06 7.40
C VAL A 16 -30.92 31.68 7.08
N ALA A 17 -32.21 31.63 6.69
CA ALA A 17 -32.85 30.38 6.29
C ALA A 17 -32.32 29.82 4.94
N ALA A 18 -31.84 30.67 4.03
CA ALA A 18 -31.27 30.26 2.75
C ALA A 18 -29.84 29.68 2.88
N ALA A 19 -29.11 30.02 3.94
CA ALA A 19 -27.73 29.54 4.14
C ALA A 19 -27.66 28.12 4.73
N CYS A 20 -28.74 27.60 5.31
CA CYS A 20 -28.75 26.25 5.93
C CYS A 20 -29.17 25.12 4.97
N PHE A 21 -29.63 25.42 3.75
CA PHE A 21 -30.08 24.40 2.81
C PHE A 21 -29.03 23.90 1.82
N ASN A 22 -27.80 24.46 1.85
CA ASN A 22 -26.77 24.11 0.84
C ASN A 22 -25.86 22.91 1.20
N SER A 23 -26.11 22.20 2.29
CA SER A 23 -25.24 21.07 2.71
C SER A 23 -25.77 19.69 2.35
N ALA A 24 -27.01 19.54 1.86
CA ALA A 24 -27.61 18.25 1.56
C ALA A 24 -27.67 17.88 0.06
N ALA A 25 -27.42 18.83 -0.84
CA ALA A 25 -27.52 18.62 -2.29
C ALA A 25 -26.32 17.89 -2.93
N GLY A 26 -25.20 17.73 -2.20
CA GLY A 26 -23.93 17.28 -2.81
C GLY A 26 -23.73 15.78 -2.96
N ALA A 27 -24.50 14.92 -2.26
CA ALA A 27 -24.25 13.48 -2.26
C ALA A 27 -25.15 12.69 -3.22
N ALA A 28 -26.30 13.22 -3.61
CA ALA A 28 -27.25 12.50 -4.46
C ALA A 28 -26.74 12.35 -5.91
N ASP A 29 -25.96 13.31 -6.42
CA ASP A 29 -25.46 13.34 -7.80
C ASP A 29 -23.95 13.05 -7.92
N TYR A 30 -23.26 12.66 -6.82
CA TYR A 30 -21.85 12.32 -6.86
C TYR A 30 -21.62 10.93 -7.47
N PRO A 31 -20.66 10.77 -8.40
CA PRO A 31 -19.88 11.81 -9.05
C PRO A 31 -20.60 12.41 -10.28
N ALA A 32 -20.64 13.74 -10.39
CA ALA A 32 -21.15 14.46 -11.55
C ALA A 32 -20.05 14.83 -12.57
N GLY A 33 -18.79 14.42 -12.31
CA GLY A 33 -17.63 14.73 -13.13
C GLY A 33 -16.49 13.73 -12.95
N ARG A 34 -15.36 14.04 -13.59
CA ARG A 34 -14.15 13.23 -13.59
C ARG A 34 -13.58 13.06 -12.18
N ILE A 35 -13.25 11.83 -11.79
CA ILE A 35 -12.45 11.51 -10.61
C ILE A 35 -11.01 11.28 -11.04
N THR A 36 -10.03 11.86 -10.33
CA THR A 36 -8.61 11.65 -10.52
C THR A 36 -8.03 10.86 -9.37
N ALA A 37 -7.45 9.70 -9.67
CA ALA A 37 -6.70 8.89 -8.73
C ALA A 37 -5.20 9.20 -8.88
N ILE A 38 -4.62 9.87 -7.88
CA ILE A 38 -3.19 10.12 -7.79
C ILE A 38 -2.54 8.85 -7.22
N VAL A 39 -1.75 8.16 -8.03
CA VAL A 39 -1.03 6.94 -7.66
C VAL A 39 0.39 7.31 -7.22
N SER A 40 0.77 6.94 -6.00
CA SER A 40 2.03 7.34 -5.36
C SER A 40 3.28 6.62 -5.87
N LEU A 41 3.15 5.77 -6.90
CA LEU A 41 4.23 5.03 -7.53
C LEU A 41 4.24 5.24 -9.05
N ASP A 42 5.36 4.88 -9.67
CA ASP A 42 5.54 5.00 -11.11
C ASP A 42 4.58 4.07 -11.89
N ALA A 43 4.31 4.46 -13.14
CA ALA A 43 3.45 3.70 -14.03
C ALA A 43 4.03 2.31 -14.35
N GLY A 44 3.13 1.34 -14.59
CA GLY A 44 3.48 -0.03 -14.98
C GLY A 44 3.72 -0.99 -13.80
N GLY A 45 3.79 -0.48 -12.57
CA GLY A 45 3.85 -1.32 -11.36
C GLY A 45 2.48 -1.90 -10.97
N ALA A 46 2.47 -2.84 -10.02
CA ALA A 46 1.24 -3.50 -9.55
C ALA A 46 0.15 -2.51 -9.11
N MET A 47 0.51 -1.45 -8.39
CA MET A 47 -0.43 -0.42 -7.96
C MET A 47 -1.10 0.29 -9.13
N ASP A 48 -0.33 0.71 -10.13
CA ASP A 48 -0.83 1.38 -11.33
C ASP A 48 -1.78 0.46 -12.13
N VAL A 49 -1.34 -0.77 -12.41
CA VAL A 49 -2.11 -1.73 -13.20
C VAL A 49 -3.43 -2.09 -12.52
N VAL A 50 -3.41 -2.37 -11.22
CA VAL A 50 -4.61 -2.67 -10.43
C VAL A 50 -5.53 -1.46 -10.36
N THR A 51 -4.98 -0.25 -10.17
CA THR A 51 -5.79 0.98 -10.13
C THR A 51 -6.49 1.24 -11.46
N ARG A 52 -5.81 1.05 -12.59
CA ARG A 52 -6.45 1.16 -13.92
C ARG A 52 -7.51 0.10 -14.15
N LEU A 53 -7.29 -1.11 -13.66
CA LEU A 53 -8.23 -2.22 -13.81
C LEU A 53 -9.57 -1.90 -13.10
N TYR A 54 -9.54 -1.58 -11.80
CA TYR A 54 -10.78 -1.22 -11.11
C TYR A 54 -11.30 0.16 -11.49
N GLY A 55 -10.42 1.10 -11.86
CA GLY A 55 -10.79 2.43 -12.33
C GLY A 55 -11.62 2.40 -13.61
N GLN A 56 -11.31 1.49 -14.54
CA GLN A 56 -12.13 1.27 -15.72
C GLN A 56 -13.57 0.83 -15.35
N ARG A 57 -13.71 -0.05 -14.34
CA ARG A 57 -15.00 -0.51 -13.86
C ARG A 57 -15.76 0.60 -13.09
N LEU A 58 -15.04 1.38 -12.29
CA LEU A 58 -15.62 2.56 -11.64
C LEU A 58 -16.13 3.58 -12.67
N SER A 59 -15.37 3.82 -13.75
CA SER A 59 -15.82 4.70 -14.83
C SER A 59 -17.14 4.22 -15.46
N GLN A 60 -17.28 2.92 -15.68
CA GLN A 60 -18.50 2.33 -16.21
C GLN A 60 -19.67 2.46 -15.21
N LEU A 61 -19.40 2.20 -13.92
CA LEU A 61 -20.40 2.27 -12.86
C LEU A 61 -20.93 3.69 -12.64
N PHE A 62 -20.04 4.67 -12.68
CA PHE A 62 -20.38 6.08 -12.46
C PHE A 62 -20.90 6.80 -13.70
N GLY A 63 -20.64 6.28 -14.92
CA GLY A 63 -20.86 7.03 -16.15
C GLY A 63 -19.95 8.26 -16.27
N GLN A 64 -18.90 8.34 -15.46
CA GLN A 64 -17.93 9.44 -15.37
C GLN A 64 -16.51 8.92 -15.47
N PRO A 65 -15.55 9.67 -16.06
CA PRO A 65 -14.17 9.25 -16.17
C PRO A 65 -13.51 9.07 -14.80
N PHE A 66 -12.85 7.92 -14.57
CA PHE A 66 -11.92 7.69 -13.47
C PHE A 66 -10.51 7.65 -14.07
N ILE A 67 -9.71 8.68 -13.83
CA ILE A 67 -8.41 8.89 -14.46
C ILE A 67 -7.30 8.54 -13.46
N VAL A 68 -6.29 7.80 -13.92
CA VAL A 68 -5.12 7.43 -13.11
C VAL A 68 -3.94 8.31 -13.50
N GLU A 69 -3.44 9.06 -12.54
CA GLU A 69 -2.26 9.92 -12.65
C GLU A 69 -1.15 9.39 -11.74
N ASN A 70 -0.04 8.94 -12.32
CA ASN A 70 1.10 8.48 -11.54
C ASN A 70 1.98 9.66 -11.11
N ARG A 71 2.26 9.74 -9.82
CA ARG A 71 3.11 10.74 -9.17
C ARG A 71 4.15 10.05 -8.30
N GLY A 72 5.06 9.31 -8.93
CA GLY A 72 6.20 8.68 -8.26
C GLY A 72 7.19 9.71 -7.72
N GLY A 73 8.12 9.23 -6.91
CA GLY A 73 9.21 10.04 -6.34
C GLY A 73 9.06 10.32 -4.85
N ALA A 74 10.21 10.57 -4.19
CA ALA A 74 10.32 10.79 -2.74
C ALA A 74 9.55 9.76 -1.89
N ALA A 75 9.61 8.47 -2.25
CA ALA A 75 8.87 7.38 -1.60
C ALA A 75 7.33 7.59 -1.57
N GLY A 76 6.77 8.27 -2.58
CA GLY A 76 5.35 8.59 -2.70
C GLY A 76 4.92 9.90 -2.02
N ASN A 77 5.84 10.58 -1.33
CA ASN A 77 5.50 11.80 -0.58
C ASN A 77 4.98 12.93 -1.49
N LEU A 78 5.45 13.04 -2.75
CA LEU A 78 4.95 14.04 -3.69
C LEU A 78 3.47 13.82 -4.03
N ALA A 79 3.07 12.57 -4.25
CA ALA A 79 1.67 12.23 -4.51
C ALA A 79 0.77 12.54 -3.31
N ALA A 80 1.26 12.24 -2.10
CA ALA A 80 0.53 12.51 -0.87
C ALA A 80 0.37 14.02 -0.61
N GLU A 81 1.41 14.82 -0.84
CA GLU A 81 1.36 16.27 -0.72
C GLU A 81 0.32 16.87 -1.67
N ASP A 82 0.36 16.48 -2.96
CA ASP A 82 -0.62 16.92 -3.96
C ASP A 82 -2.06 16.55 -3.56
N ALA A 83 -2.26 15.31 -3.09
CA ALA A 83 -3.58 14.84 -2.68
C ALA A 83 -4.07 15.51 -1.39
N ALA A 84 -3.20 15.75 -0.40
CA ALA A 84 -3.56 16.43 0.85
C ALA A 84 -4.04 17.88 0.63
N HIS A 85 -3.50 18.54 -0.39
CA HIS A 85 -3.89 19.92 -0.75
C HIS A 85 -5.04 20.00 -1.77
N ALA A 86 -5.55 18.85 -2.26
CA ALA A 86 -6.68 18.84 -3.18
C ALA A 86 -7.99 19.22 -2.50
N ASN A 87 -8.99 19.61 -3.29
CA ASN A 87 -10.32 19.92 -2.77
C ASN A 87 -10.93 18.67 -2.11
N PRO A 88 -11.53 18.81 -0.91
CA PRO A 88 -12.14 17.68 -0.20
C PRO A 88 -13.57 17.40 -0.70
N ASP A 89 -13.73 17.18 -1.99
CA ASP A 89 -14.99 16.96 -2.69
C ASP A 89 -15.12 15.52 -3.27
N GLY A 90 -14.06 14.72 -3.12
CA GLY A 90 -14.00 13.34 -3.61
C GLY A 90 -13.59 13.19 -5.08
N TYR A 91 -13.35 14.28 -5.80
CA TYR A 91 -12.90 14.21 -7.20
C TYR A 91 -11.38 14.01 -7.33
N THR A 92 -10.64 14.10 -6.22
CA THR A 92 -9.24 13.68 -6.13
C THR A 92 -9.10 12.64 -5.01
N VAL A 93 -8.54 11.49 -5.34
CA VAL A 93 -8.24 10.42 -4.38
C VAL A 93 -6.77 10.03 -4.46
N LEU A 94 -6.17 9.67 -3.34
CA LEU A 94 -4.83 9.11 -3.24
C LEU A 94 -4.90 7.58 -3.27
N VAL A 95 -4.08 6.97 -4.11
CA VAL A 95 -3.84 5.52 -4.11
C VAL A 95 -2.39 5.29 -3.68
N THR A 96 -2.21 4.58 -2.57
CA THR A 96 -0.89 4.42 -1.96
C THR A 96 -0.72 3.10 -1.23
N SER A 97 0.46 2.88 -0.61
CA SER A 97 0.82 1.66 0.10
C SER A 97 1.35 1.91 1.50
N SER A 98 1.58 0.82 2.24
CA SER A 98 2.20 0.82 3.59
C SER A 98 3.48 1.65 3.67
N GLY A 99 4.24 1.73 2.57
CA GLY A 99 5.43 2.58 2.52
C GLY A 99 5.12 4.01 2.92
N LEU A 100 4.08 4.58 2.31
CA LEU A 100 3.70 5.97 2.57
C LEU A 100 2.98 6.14 3.89
N PHE A 101 1.95 5.35 4.18
CA PHE A 101 1.09 5.63 5.33
C PHE A 101 1.60 5.04 6.66
N ALA A 102 2.50 4.04 6.62
CA ALA A 102 2.97 3.36 7.82
C ALA A 102 4.48 3.51 8.08
N ILE A 103 5.30 3.57 7.02
CA ILE A 103 6.75 3.65 7.15
C ILE A 103 7.22 5.10 7.14
N ASN A 104 6.83 5.90 6.15
CA ASN A 104 7.32 7.28 6.00
C ASN A 104 7.11 8.17 7.24
N PRO A 105 5.95 8.14 7.95
CA PRO A 105 5.76 8.94 9.16
C PRO A 105 6.76 8.63 10.28
N ASN A 106 7.24 7.40 10.34
CA ASN A 106 8.24 6.98 11.31
C ASN A 106 9.69 7.18 10.82
N TYR A 107 9.91 7.21 9.50
CA TYR A 107 11.25 7.26 8.90
C TYR A 107 11.73 8.69 8.63
N TYR A 108 10.85 9.58 8.14
CA TYR A 108 11.20 10.96 7.82
C TYR A 108 11.10 11.87 9.06
N LYS A 109 12.05 12.81 9.20
CA LYS A 109 12.04 13.84 10.24
C LYS A 109 10.85 14.80 10.08
N LYS A 110 10.51 15.10 8.85
CA LYS A 110 9.44 16.03 8.49
C LYS A 110 8.79 15.59 7.17
N LEU A 111 7.48 15.50 7.19
CA LEU A 111 6.66 15.33 6.00
C LEU A 111 5.85 16.59 5.77
N PRO A 112 5.51 16.95 4.51
CA PRO A 112 4.65 18.09 4.20
C PRO A 112 3.15 17.80 4.44
N PHE A 113 2.82 16.63 4.97
CA PHE A 113 1.46 16.18 5.29
C PHE A 113 1.46 15.28 6.53
N ASP A 114 0.28 15.09 7.11
CA ASP A 114 0.02 14.12 8.17
C ASP A 114 -0.92 13.01 7.64
N VAL A 115 -0.47 11.76 7.68
CA VAL A 115 -1.25 10.63 7.11
C VAL A 115 -2.55 10.34 7.85
N VAL A 116 -2.71 10.82 9.08
CA VAL A 116 -3.92 10.64 9.89
C VAL A 116 -4.82 11.87 9.83
N ALA A 117 -4.22 13.08 9.89
CA ALA A 117 -4.98 14.33 9.95
C ALA A 117 -5.43 14.81 8.57
N ASP A 118 -4.68 14.53 7.51
CA ASP A 118 -4.93 15.07 6.18
C ASP A 118 -5.66 14.10 5.24
N PHE A 119 -5.87 12.83 5.66
CA PHE A 119 -6.53 11.83 4.83
C PHE A 119 -7.67 11.11 5.52
N ALA A 120 -8.76 10.88 4.77
CA ALA A 120 -9.86 10.00 5.11
C ALA A 120 -9.71 8.69 4.31
N PRO A 121 -9.45 7.54 4.96
CA PRO A 121 -9.39 6.25 4.29
C PRO A 121 -10.72 5.90 3.63
N ILE A 122 -10.65 5.32 2.42
CA ILE A 122 -11.82 4.82 1.68
C ILE A 122 -11.85 3.29 1.73
N ALA A 123 -10.74 2.65 1.39
CA ALA A 123 -10.66 1.19 1.35
C ALA A 123 -9.21 0.69 1.37
N LEU A 124 -8.99 -0.46 2.02
CA LEU A 124 -7.84 -1.33 1.80
C LEU A 124 -8.29 -2.49 0.91
N TYR A 125 -7.71 -2.63 -0.27
CA TYR A 125 -8.19 -3.56 -1.30
C TYR A 125 -7.16 -4.58 -1.76
N LEU A 126 -5.88 -4.42 -1.39
CA LEU A 126 -4.81 -5.31 -1.80
C LEU A 126 -3.77 -5.46 -0.69
N LYS A 127 -3.30 -6.68 -0.48
CA LYS A 127 -2.14 -7.01 0.35
C LYS A 127 -1.15 -7.81 -0.48
N ILE A 128 0.02 -7.27 -0.75
CA ILE A 128 1.07 -7.93 -1.52
C ILE A 128 2.06 -8.55 -0.53
N PRO A 129 2.06 -9.88 -0.39
CA PRO A 129 3.13 -10.58 0.32
C PRO A 129 4.40 -10.57 -0.53
N PHE A 130 5.53 -10.89 0.08
CA PHE A 130 6.79 -11.13 -0.61
C PHE A 130 7.20 -12.58 -0.47
N VAL A 131 7.95 -13.09 -1.45
CA VAL A 131 8.49 -14.45 -1.42
C VAL A 131 9.98 -14.37 -1.15
N LEU A 132 10.46 -15.02 -0.09
CA LEU A 132 11.90 -15.14 0.17
C LEU A 132 12.48 -16.14 -0.82
N VAL A 133 13.36 -15.67 -1.69
CA VAL A 133 13.95 -16.46 -2.79
C VAL A 133 15.46 -16.37 -2.82
N THR A 134 16.09 -17.40 -3.42
CA THR A 134 17.52 -17.47 -3.76
C THR A 134 17.71 -18.07 -5.15
N ALA A 135 18.92 -18.01 -5.70
CA ALA A 135 19.26 -18.67 -6.97
C ALA A 135 19.09 -20.21 -6.86
N THR A 136 18.76 -20.85 -7.98
CA THR A 136 18.56 -22.30 -8.02
C THR A 136 19.87 -23.07 -7.71
N ASP A 137 21.01 -22.54 -8.12
CA ASP A 137 22.34 -23.13 -7.89
C ASP A 137 23.01 -22.66 -6.58
N SER A 138 22.34 -21.79 -5.81
CA SER A 138 22.82 -21.36 -4.48
C SER A 138 23.06 -22.57 -3.56
N PRO A 139 24.11 -22.56 -2.72
CA PRO A 139 24.32 -23.58 -1.70
C PRO A 139 23.29 -23.50 -0.55
N ILE A 140 22.54 -22.40 -0.46
CA ILE A 140 21.46 -22.20 0.51
C ILE A 140 20.21 -22.92 -0.01
N ASN A 141 19.77 -23.99 0.66
CA ASN A 141 18.62 -24.78 0.25
C ASN A 141 17.42 -24.67 1.20
N SER A 142 17.61 -24.01 2.34
CA SER A 142 16.57 -23.80 3.35
C SER A 142 16.84 -22.54 4.17
N ILE A 143 15.85 -22.09 4.96
CA ILE A 143 16.06 -21.02 5.95
C ILE A 143 17.09 -21.46 7.00
N ASP A 144 17.13 -22.73 7.38
CA ASP A 144 18.13 -23.24 8.31
C ASP A 144 19.55 -23.13 7.74
N ASP A 145 19.76 -23.41 6.44
CA ASP A 145 21.06 -23.22 5.81
C ASP A 145 21.47 -21.75 5.76
N LEU A 146 20.50 -20.86 5.48
CA LEU A 146 20.73 -19.40 5.53
C LEU A 146 21.15 -18.97 6.93
N VAL A 147 20.44 -19.45 7.97
CA VAL A 147 20.76 -19.15 9.38
C VAL A 147 22.12 -19.69 9.76
N LYS A 148 22.46 -20.92 9.36
CA LYS A 148 23.80 -21.52 9.62
C LYS A 148 24.90 -20.71 8.96
N ALA A 149 24.72 -20.31 7.69
CA ALA A 149 25.70 -19.47 6.97
C ALA A 149 25.87 -18.11 7.64
N ALA A 150 24.79 -17.42 7.97
CA ALA A 150 24.80 -16.13 8.63
C ALA A 150 25.42 -16.16 10.05
N LYS A 151 25.21 -17.23 10.81
CA LYS A 151 25.81 -17.40 12.14
C LYS A 151 27.29 -17.77 12.09
N LYS A 152 27.71 -18.53 11.05
CA LYS A 152 29.10 -18.92 10.85
C LYS A 152 29.99 -17.72 10.51
N ASP A 153 29.47 -16.82 9.68
CA ASP A 153 30.16 -15.61 9.27
C ASP A 153 29.15 -14.45 9.18
N PRO A 154 28.96 -13.68 10.26
CA PRO A 154 27.99 -12.61 10.34
C PRO A 154 28.22 -11.54 9.25
N GLY A 155 27.16 -11.27 8.48
CA GLY A 155 27.21 -10.31 7.37
C GLY A 155 27.71 -10.87 6.03
N SER A 156 28.16 -12.14 5.96
CA SER A 156 28.55 -12.77 4.69
C SER A 156 27.38 -13.04 3.75
N VAL A 157 26.20 -13.28 4.30
CA VAL A 157 24.98 -13.46 3.50
C VAL A 157 24.35 -12.12 3.18
N THR A 158 24.16 -11.86 1.90
CA THR A 158 23.55 -10.61 1.41
C THR A 158 22.05 -10.76 1.16
N ILE A 159 21.28 -9.71 1.45
CA ILE A 159 19.84 -9.65 1.17
C ILE A 159 19.47 -8.36 0.44
N GLY A 160 18.84 -8.52 -0.72
CA GLY A 160 18.41 -7.39 -1.56
C GLY A 160 17.11 -6.73 -1.08
N SER A 161 16.91 -5.47 -1.45
CA SER A 161 15.62 -4.78 -1.34
C SER A 161 15.49 -3.67 -2.38
N THR A 162 14.30 -3.09 -2.50
CA THR A 162 14.05 -1.92 -3.36
C THR A 162 14.59 -0.60 -2.79
N GLY A 163 15.26 -0.63 -1.64
CA GLY A 163 15.88 0.54 -1.02
C GLY A 163 15.63 0.61 0.48
N VAL A 164 16.39 1.48 1.15
CA VAL A 164 16.26 1.71 2.59
C VAL A 164 14.87 2.25 2.91
N GLY A 165 14.22 1.70 3.95
CA GLY A 165 12.86 2.08 4.36
C GLY A 165 11.74 1.42 3.51
N SER A 166 12.05 0.66 2.45
CA SER A 166 11.04 -0.08 1.71
C SER A 166 10.50 -1.27 2.50
N VAL A 167 9.28 -1.74 2.17
CA VAL A 167 8.70 -2.94 2.83
C VAL A 167 9.61 -4.16 2.69
N PRO A 168 10.21 -4.48 1.53
CA PRO A 168 11.18 -5.58 1.43
C PRO A 168 12.41 -5.42 2.32
N HIS A 169 12.92 -4.18 2.51
CA HIS A 169 14.00 -3.92 3.46
C HIS A 169 13.57 -4.22 4.90
N LEU A 170 12.41 -3.68 5.32
CA LEU A 170 11.91 -3.91 6.68
C LEU A 170 11.49 -5.37 6.92
N ALA A 171 11.06 -6.09 5.88
CA ALA A 171 10.83 -7.53 5.92
C ALA A 171 12.14 -8.29 6.22
N ALA A 172 13.23 -7.89 5.56
CA ALA A 172 14.56 -8.45 5.81
C ALA A 172 15.03 -8.17 7.24
N GLU A 173 14.84 -6.94 7.73
CA GLU A 173 15.23 -6.57 9.08
C GLU A 173 14.38 -7.27 10.15
N LEU A 174 13.07 -7.39 9.95
CA LEU A 174 12.20 -8.17 10.83
C LEU A 174 12.63 -9.65 10.86
N PHE A 175 13.00 -10.21 9.70
CA PHE A 175 13.51 -11.57 9.57
C PHE A 175 14.82 -11.77 10.36
N LYS A 176 15.78 -10.84 10.21
CA LYS A 176 17.04 -10.82 11.00
C LYS A 176 16.76 -10.79 12.50
N ILE A 177 15.85 -9.90 12.93
CA ILE A 177 15.47 -9.72 14.35
C ILE A 177 14.89 -11.02 14.91
N LYS A 178 13.95 -11.67 14.18
CA LYS A 178 13.28 -12.89 14.65
C LYS A 178 14.23 -14.08 14.76
N LEU A 179 15.24 -14.17 13.91
CA LEU A 179 16.20 -15.27 13.86
C LEU A 179 17.50 -15.01 14.65
N GLY A 180 17.73 -13.76 15.08
CA GLY A 180 18.96 -13.36 15.75
C GLY A 180 20.20 -13.56 14.86
N ILE A 181 20.12 -13.11 13.61
CA ILE A 181 21.18 -13.22 12.59
C ILE A 181 21.51 -11.87 11.98
N GLU A 182 22.72 -11.77 11.40
CA GLU A 182 23.14 -10.62 10.62
C GLU A 182 23.22 -10.95 9.13
N LEU A 183 22.59 -10.12 8.32
CA LEU A 183 22.64 -10.16 6.85
C LEU A 183 23.05 -8.77 6.34
N THR A 184 23.89 -8.73 5.31
CA THR A 184 24.27 -7.47 4.67
C THR A 184 23.19 -7.01 3.71
N HIS A 185 22.59 -5.86 3.98
CA HIS A 185 21.53 -5.29 3.12
C HIS A 185 22.13 -4.63 1.87
N VAL A 186 21.58 -4.97 0.70
CA VAL A 186 21.94 -4.42 -0.61
C VAL A 186 20.74 -3.66 -1.19
N PRO A 187 20.72 -2.31 -1.11
CA PRO A 187 19.59 -1.52 -1.59
C PRO A 187 19.68 -1.28 -3.11
N TYR A 188 18.58 -1.53 -3.81
CA TYR A 188 18.36 -1.19 -5.21
C TYR A 188 17.43 0.01 -5.32
N LYS A 189 17.73 0.97 -6.19
CA LYS A 189 16.99 2.25 -6.31
C LYS A 189 15.59 2.06 -6.92
N GLY A 190 14.68 1.44 -6.17
CA GLY A 190 13.28 1.19 -6.56
C GLY A 190 13.06 -0.04 -7.45
N SER A 191 14.12 -0.68 -7.98
CA SER A 191 13.99 -1.76 -8.95
C SER A 191 13.98 -3.16 -8.30
N MET A 192 12.81 -3.72 -8.06
CA MET A 192 12.64 -5.11 -7.64
C MET A 192 13.14 -6.09 -8.71
N ALA A 193 12.91 -5.79 -9.99
CA ALA A 193 13.34 -6.65 -11.10
C ALA A 193 14.86 -6.78 -11.16
N GLN A 194 15.60 -5.68 -11.01
CA GLN A 194 17.07 -5.73 -10.97
C GLN A 194 17.58 -6.50 -9.76
N ALA A 195 17.04 -6.22 -8.57
CA ALA A 195 17.41 -6.92 -7.34
C ALA A 195 17.17 -8.44 -7.44
N THR A 196 16.02 -8.85 -8.01
CA THR A 196 15.72 -10.28 -8.24
C THR A 196 16.63 -10.91 -9.28
N ASN A 197 17.01 -10.16 -10.34
CA ASN A 197 17.96 -10.64 -11.34
C ASN A 197 19.35 -10.89 -10.74
N ASP A 198 19.82 -9.99 -9.87
CA ASP A 198 21.11 -10.15 -9.19
C ASP A 198 21.11 -11.31 -8.18
N VAL A 199 19.93 -11.68 -7.66
CA VAL A 199 19.78 -12.95 -6.92
C VAL A 199 19.91 -14.15 -7.85
N MET A 200 19.28 -14.14 -9.04
CA MET A 200 19.40 -15.26 -10.00
C MET A 200 20.85 -15.48 -10.47
N THR A 201 21.66 -14.42 -10.56
CA THR A 201 23.07 -14.49 -10.96
C THR A 201 24.01 -14.76 -9.78
N GLY A 202 23.50 -14.86 -8.54
CA GLY A 202 24.30 -15.10 -7.33
C GLY A 202 25.08 -13.89 -6.83
N THR A 203 24.90 -12.70 -7.42
CA THR A 203 25.50 -11.43 -6.95
C THR A 203 24.98 -11.06 -5.55
N VAL A 204 23.70 -11.33 -5.29
CA VAL A 204 23.03 -11.21 -3.99
C VAL A 204 22.48 -12.58 -3.60
N ASN A 205 22.60 -12.97 -2.34
CA ASN A 205 22.22 -14.32 -1.93
C ASN A 205 20.71 -14.54 -1.88
N CYS A 206 19.94 -13.59 -1.40
CA CYS A 206 18.48 -13.74 -1.27
C CYS A 206 17.75 -12.38 -1.33
N ILE A 207 16.44 -12.43 -1.51
CA ILE A 207 15.56 -11.26 -1.49
C ILE A 207 14.14 -11.66 -1.09
N PHE A 208 13.43 -10.78 -0.43
CA PHE A 208 11.96 -10.78 -0.39
C PHE A 208 11.43 -10.17 -1.68
N SER A 209 11.17 -11.01 -2.70
CA SER A 209 10.77 -10.58 -4.04
C SER A 209 9.25 -10.47 -4.17
N ASP A 210 8.80 -9.54 -5.03
CA ASP A 210 7.39 -9.39 -5.39
C ASP A 210 6.87 -10.66 -6.10
N PRO A 211 5.68 -11.16 -5.76
CA PRO A 211 5.12 -12.38 -6.34
C PRO A 211 4.93 -12.32 -7.85
N SER A 212 4.65 -11.14 -8.40
CA SER A 212 4.50 -10.96 -9.86
C SER A 212 5.78 -11.30 -10.63
N ILE A 213 6.93 -11.11 -9.98
CA ILE A 213 8.26 -11.46 -10.51
C ILE A 213 8.69 -12.86 -10.07
N ALA A 214 8.56 -13.15 -8.76
CA ALA A 214 9.08 -14.39 -8.18
C ALA A 214 8.34 -15.64 -8.66
N VAL A 215 6.99 -15.61 -8.70
CA VAL A 215 6.19 -16.82 -9.03
C VAL A 215 6.51 -17.39 -10.42
N PRO A 216 6.57 -16.59 -11.49
CA PRO A 216 6.98 -17.11 -12.80
C PRO A 216 8.39 -17.72 -12.81
N LEU A 217 9.34 -17.10 -12.10
CA LEU A 217 10.72 -17.57 -12.03
C LEU A 217 10.87 -18.85 -11.21
N ILE A 218 10.09 -18.98 -10.12
CA ILE A 218 10.03 -20.22 -9.30
C ILE A 218 9.45 -21.36 -10.15
N LYS A 219 8.32 -21.13 -10.83
CA LYS A 219 7.70 -22.13 -11.72
C LYS A 219 8.61 -22.53 -12.90
N ALA A 220 9.45 -21.62 -13.37
CA ALA A 220 10.45 -21.90 -14.39
C ALA A 220 11.75 -22.56 -13.86
N GLY A 221 11.83 -22.84 -12.55
CA GLY A 221 13.01 -23.44 -11.93
C GLY A 221 14.24 -22.54 -11.86
N LYS A 222 14.07 -21.22 -12.01
CA LYS A 222 15.16 -20.23 -11.99
C LYS A 222 15.45 -19.67 -10.59
N LEU A 223 14.49 -19.82 -9.66
CA LEU A 223 14.61 -19.43 -8.26
C LEU A 223 14.14 -20.56 -7.35
N LYS A 224 14.79 -20.72 -6.20
CA LYS A 224 14.28 -21.50 -5.05
C LYS A 224 13.54 -20.56 -4.10
N ALA A 225 12.37 -20.98 -3.60
CA ALA A 225 11.58 -20.23 -2.63
C ALA A 225 11.59 -20.90 -1.27
N PHE A 226 11.67 -20.11 -0.20
CA PHE A 226 11.72 -20.63 1.18
C PHE A 226 10.46 -20.36 1.99
N GLY A 227 9.68 -19.35 1.61
CA GLY A 227 8.43 -19.03 2.27
C GLY A 227 7.86 -17.70 1.81
N VAL A 228 6.59 -17.47 2.13
CA VAL A 228 5.89 -16.21 1.89
C VAL A 228 5.80 -15.38 3.16
N SER A 229 5.84 -14.07 3.02
CA SER A 229 5.87 -13.13 4.16
C SER A 229 4.50 -12.80 4.74
N SER A 230 3.41 -13.35 4.20
CA SER A 230 2.06 -13.25 4.75
C SER A 230 1.79 -14.32 5.81
N LEU A 231 0.77 -14.10 6.64
CA LEU A 231 0.30 -15.10 7.62
C LEU A 231 -0.42 -16.29 6.97
N ALA A 232 -0.96 -16.10 5.75
CA ALA A 232 -1.58 -17.18 4.97
C ALA A 232 -0.70 -17.54 3.78
N ARG A 233 -0.70 -18.82 3.38
CA ARG A 233 -0.03 -19.29 2.18
C ARG A 233 -0.67 -18.68 0.93
N MET A 234 0.12 -18.54 -0.13
CA MET A 234 -0.35 -18.01 -1.40
C MET A 234 -1.05 -19.10 -2.23
N PRO A 235 -2.24 -18.82 -2.81
CA PRO A 235 -2.93 -19.78 -3.68
C PRO A 235 -2.10 -20.18 -4.92
N GLN A 236 -1.21 -19.30 -5.39
CA GLN A 236 -0.35 -19.53 -6.56
C GLN A 236 0.83 -20.47 -6.25
N LEU A 237 1.18 -20.63 -4.97
CA LEU A 237 2.23 -21.50 -4.43
C LEU A 237 1.72 -22.20 -3.16
N PRO A 238 0.70 -23.08 -3.26
CA PRO A 238 0.00 -23.66 -2.10
C PRO A 238 0.90 -24.53 -1.20
N ASP A 239 1.92 -25.13 -1.79
CA ASP A 239 2.89 -25.97 -1.07
C ASP A 239 3.99 -25.17 -0.37
N LEU A 240 4.16 -23.88 -0.73
CA LEU A 240 5.15 -23.02 -0.12
C LEU A 240 4.64 -22.54 1.24
N PRO A 241 5.35 -22.84 2.36
CA PRO A 241 4.93 -22.40 3.69
C PRO A 241 5.05 -20.88 3.84
N THR A 242 4.43 -20.35 4.90
CA THR A 242 4.71 -18.98 5.33
C THR A 242 6.05 -18.92 6.07
N ILE A 243 6.69 -17.74 6.06
CA ILE A 243 7.89 -17.52 6.89
C ILE A 243 7.53 -17.75 8.37
N ALA A 244 6.35 -17.29 8.81
CA ALA A 244 5.84 -17.49 10.17
C ALA A 244 5.81 -18.96 10.58
N GLU A 245 5.37 -19.87 9.67
CA GLU A 245 5.38 -21.32 9.89
C GLU A 245 6.81 -21.86 10.05
N VAL A 246 7.71 -21.48 9.12
CA VAL A 246 9.07 -22.04 9.05
C VAL A 246 9.94 -21.61 10.23
N ILE A 247 9.85 -20.35 10.64
CA ILE A 247 10.69 -19.82 11.73
C ILE A 247 10.00 -19.85 13.10
N HIS A 248 8.80 -20.46 13.20
CA HIS A 248 7.99 -20.55 14.41
C HIS A 248 7.72 -19.18 15.07
N ALA A 249 7.48 -18.16 14.26
CA ALA A 249 7.16 -16.80 14.68
C ALA A 249 5.77 -16.38 14.14
N PRO A 250 4.67 -16.68 14.87
CA PRO A 250 3.30 -16.50 14.38
C PRO A 250 2.93 -15.04 14.10
N ASP A 251 3.70 -14.09 14.61
CA ASP A 251 3.57 -12.66 14.40
C ASP A 251 4.46 -12.13 13.25
N PHE A 252 5.17 -13.01 12.52
CA PHE A 252 5.93 -12.57 11.35
C PHE A 252 5.00 -12.34 10.18
N GLU A 253 4.76 -11.08 9.87
CA GLU A 253 4.06 -10.65 8.66
C GLU A 253 4.74 -9.41 8.08
N ALA A 254 5.07 -9.45 6.79
CA ALA A 254 5.61 -8.31 6.04
C ALA A 254 4.94 -8.24 4.67
N VAL A 255 3.84 -7.49 4.59
CA VAL A 255 3.05 -7.29 3.38
C VAL A 255 3.02 -5.82 3.00
N SER A 256 2.85 -5.51 1.72
CA SER A 256 2.55 -4.17 1.26
C SER A 256 1.04 -4.05 1.08
N SER A 257 0.41 -3.32 1.99
CA SER A 257 -1.03 -3.02 1.91
C SER A 257 -1.25 -1.83 0.99
N HIS A 258 -2.22 -1.92 0.07
CA HIS A 258 -2.62 -0.82 -0.80
C HIS A 258 -3.98 -0.29 -0.40
N ILE A 259 -4.07 1.02 -0.29
CA ILE A 259 -5.28 1.73 0.10
C ILE A 259 -5.66 2.79 -0.92
N MET A 260 -6.94 3.16 -0.88
CA MET A 260 -7.46 4.39 -1.44
C MET A 260 -7.88 5.30 -0.29
N ALA A 261 -7.53 6.58 -0.37
CA ALA A 261 -7.91 7.60 0.60
C ALA A 261 -8.30 8.90 -0.13
N ALA A 262 -9.06 9.75 0.53
CA ALA A 262 -9.37 11.12 0.06
C ALA A 262 -8.84 12.16 1.05
N PRO A 263 -8.81 13.46 0.69
CA PRO A 263 -8.54 14.53 1.67
C PRO A 263 -9.47 14.43 2.89
N ALA A 264 -8.96 14.68 4.09
CA ALA A 264 -9.65 14.40 5.37
C ALA A 264 -11.04 15.05 5.52
N LYS A 265 -11.25 16.21 4.89
CA LYS A 265 -12.53 16.95 4.97
C LYS A 265 -13.55 16.53 3.92
N THR A 266 -13.28 15.47 3.16
CA THR A 266 -14.24 14.91 2.19
C THR A 266 -15.50 14.42 2.92
N PRO A 267 -16.71 14.80 2.47
CA PRO A 267 -17.94 14.41 3.13
C PRO A 267 -18.06 12.89 3.27
N LYS A 268 -18.52 12.42 4.43
CA LYS A 268 -18.67 10.99 4.70
C LYS A 268 -19.49 10.27 3.64
N ALA A 269 -20.56 10.88 3.16
CA ALA A 269 -21.41 10.29 2.13
C ALA A 269 -20.67 10.05 0.80
N VAL A 270 -19.65 10.87 0.48
CA VAL A 270 -18.78 10.68 -0.68
C VAL A 270 -17.79 9.55 -0.43
N ILE A 271 -17.20 9.48 0.76
CA ILE A 271 -16.33 8.37 1.18
C ILE A 271 -17.07 7.03 1.08
N ASP A 272 -18.29 6.96 1.68
CA ASP A 272 -19.13 5.77 1.67
C ASP A 272 -19.49 5.37 0.22
N LYS A 273 -19.85 6.34 -0.62
CA LYS A 273 -20.16 6.07 -2.05
C LYS A 273 -18.97 5.50 -2.81
N LEU A 274 -17.77 6.04 -2.60
CA LEU A 274 -16.55 5.52 -3.24
C LEU A 274 -16.24 4.11 -2.75
N HIS A 275 -16.34 3.87 -1.43
CA HIS A 275 -16.16 2.54 -0.85
C HIS A 275 -17.15 1.52 -1.40
N ASP A 276 -18.44 1.80 -1.37
CA ASP A 276 -19.51 0.89 -1.84
C ASP A 276 -19.35 0.57 -3.34
N SER A 277 -18.89 1.57 -4.11
CA SER A 277 -18.60 1.40 -5.52
C SER A 277 -17.40 0.47 -5.74
N LEU A 278 -16.33 0.60 -4.93
CA LEU A 278 -15.21 -0.35 -4.95
C LEU A 278 -15.67 -1.76 -4.57
N VAL A 279 -16.46 -1.91 -3.50
CA VAL A 279 -17.03 -3.21 -3.09
C VAL A 279 -17.84 -3.82 -4.24
N THR A 280 -18.62 -3.02 -4.94
CA THR A 280 -19.42 -3.49 -6.11
C THR A 280 -18.49 -3.97 -7.24
N VAL A 281 -17.43 -3.24 -7.54
CA VAL A 281 -16.44 -3.62 -8.56
C VAL A 281 -15.70 -4.89 -8.18
N PHE A 282 -15.31 -5.05 -6.92
CA PHE A 282 -14.58 -6.24 -6.44
C PHE A 282 -15.48 -7.47 -6.23
N LYS A 283 -16.80 -7.32 -6.16
CA LYS A 283 -17.76 -8.43 -6.24
C LYS A 283 -17.89 -9.00 -7.65
N SER A 284 -17.57 -8.22 -8.67
CA SER A 284 -17.54 -8.70 -10.06
C SER A 284 -16.32 -9.61 -10.24
N PRO A 285 -16.50 -10.87 -10.72
CA PRO A 285 -15.41 -11.86 -10.70
C PRO A 285 -14.17 -11.42 -11.52
N ASP A 286 -14.38 -10.68 -12.60
CA ASP A 286 -13.31 -10.32 -13.54
C ASP A 286 -12.18 -9.48 -12.93
N VAL A 287 -12.48 -8.60 -11.97
CA VAL A 287 -11.45 -7.77 -11.32
C VAL A 287 -10.58 -8.59 -10.35
N PRO A 288 -11.15 -9.30 -9.35
CA PRO A 288 -10.36 -10.17 -8.47
C PRO A 288 -9.60 -11.27 -9.24
N GLU A 289 -10.21 -11.90 -10.23
CA GLU A 289 -9.57 -12.94 -11.04
C GLU A 289 -8.33 -12.41 -11.78
N ARG A 290 -8.44 -11.23 -12.40
CA ARG A 290 -7.29 -10.61 -13.08
C ARG A 290 -6.20 -10.19 -12.13
N ILE A 291 -6.53 -9.68 -10.93
CA ILE A 291 -5.55 -9.36 -9.90
C ILE A 291 -4.85 -10.63 -9.40
N THR A 292 -5.61 -11.70 -9.16
CA THR A 292 -5.06 -13.00 -8.75
C THR A 292 -4.17 -13.61 -9.84
N ALA A 293 -4.53 -13.46 -11.13
CA ALA A 293 -3.71 -13.90 -12.25
C ALA A 293 -2.35 -13.16 -12.34
N MET A 294 -2.25 -11.96 -11.75
CA MET A 294 -0.97 -11.23 -11.57
C MET A 294 -0.18 -11.71 -10.34
N ASN A 295 -0.59 -12.80 -9.70
CA ASN A 295 0.00 -13.34 -8.47
C ASN A 295 -0.11 -12.40 -7.25
N LEU A 296 -1.14 -11.54 -7.22
CA LEU A 296 -1.38 -10.62 -6.12
C LEU A 296 -2.53 -11.11 -5.24
N ALA A 297 -2.47 -10.78 -3.94
CA ALA A 297 -3.50 -11.15 -2.97
C ALA A 297 -4.56 -10.04 -2.81
N VAL A 298 -5.76 -10.33 -3.27
CA VAL A 298 -6.91 -9.43 -3.18
C VAL A 298 -7.51 -9.47 -1.79
N VAL A 299 -7.85 -8.32 -1.24
CA VAL A 299 -8.75 -8.19 -0.09
C VAL A 299 -10.16 -8.03 -0.64
N ASN A 300 -11.00 -9.07 -0.53
CA ASN A 300 -12.34 -9.11 -1.11
C ASN A 300 -13.37 -9.66 -0.10
N PRO A 301 -14.34 -8.84 0.33
CA PRO A 301 -14.53 -7.43 -0.05
C PRO A 301 -13.39 -6.53 0.45
N PRO A 302 -13.14 -5.36 -0.20
CA PRO A 302 -12.25 -4.33 0.34
C PRO A 302 -12.67 -3.94 1.76
N LEU A 303 -11.69 -3.70 2.65
CA LEU A 303 -11.98 -3.22 4.00
C LEU A 303 -12.62 -1.83 3.95
N GLY A 304 -13.58 -1.59 4.84
CA GLY A 304 -14.24 -0.30 4.97
C GLY A 304 -13.32 0.80 5.53
N PRO A 305 -13.80 2.06 5.54
CA PRO A 305 -13.01 3.21 6.00
C PRO A 305 -12.44 3.04 7.42
N GLU A 306 -13.26 2.59 8.36
CA GLU A 306 -12.86 2.40 9.76
C GLU A 306 -11.85 1.25 9.93
N GLU A 307 -12.12 0.12 9.27
CA GLU A 307 -11.20 -1.03 9.27
C GLU A 307 -9.87 -0.70 8.59
N THR A 308 -9.91 0.09 7.51
CA THR A 308 -8.71 0.60 6.82
C THR A 308 -7.90 1.51 7.74
N ALA A 309 -8.55 2.45 8.46
CA ALA A 309 -7.89 3.31 9.44
C ALA A 309 -7.21 2.50 10.55
N ALA A 310 -7.91 1.49 11.09
CA ALA A 310 -7.36 0.60 12.11
C ALA A 310 -6.15 -0.19 11.58
N ALA A 311 -6.23 -0.71 10.35
CA ALA A 311 -5.13 -1.41 9.71
C ALA A 311 -3.92 -0.49 9.48
N MET A 312 -4.13 0.74 8.99
CA MET A 312 -3.07 1.74 8.81
C MET A 312 -2.34 2.03 10.13
N LYS A 313 -3.10 2.23 11.22
CA LYS A 313 -2.53 2.46 12.56
C LYS A 313 -1.70 1.28 13.04
N ALA A 314 -2.23 0.06 12.95
CA ALA A 314 -1.52 -1.14 13.36
C ALA A 314 -0.22 -1.36 12.56
N GLU A 315 -0.24 -1.10 11.25
CA GLU A 315 0.97 -1.18 10.42
C GLU A 315 1.98 -0.08 10.80
N ALA A 316 1.53 1.14 11.08
CA ALA A 316 2.42 2.23 11.49
C ALA A 316 3.11 1.92 12.85
N GLU A 317 2.40 1.36 13.80
CA GLU A 317 2.95 0.92 15.09
C GLU A 317 3.97 -0.22 14.90
N LYS A 318 3.63 -1.23 14.09
CA LYS A 318 4.53 -2.35 13.77
C LYS A 318 5.84 -1.88 13.15
N TRP A 319 5.76 -1.09 12.08
CA TRP A 319 6.95 -0.61 11.37
C TRP A 319 7.73 0.42 12.17
N GLY A 320 7.06 1.25 12.97
CA GLY A 320 7.70 2.15 13.93
C GLY A 320 8.56 1.38 14.93
N ALA A 321 8.07 0.27 15.48
CA ALA A 321 8.84 -0.58 16.39
C ALA A 321 10.07 -1.21 15.71
N VAL A 322 9.96 -1.64 14.45
CA VAL A 322 11.09 -2.17 13.67
C VAL A 322 12.13 -1.08 13.42
N LEU A 323 11.70 0.09 12.95
CA LEU A 323 12.58 1.24 12.68
C LEU A 323 13.30 1.73 13.94
N ALA A 324 12.62 1.73 15.11
CA ALA A 324 13.22 2.06 16.39
C ALA A 324 14.39 1.14 16.74
N ARG A 325 14.22 -0.18 16.56
CA ARG A 325 15.29 -1.17 16.81
C ARG A 325 16.50 -1.01 15.90
N LEU A 326 16.29 -0.46 14.70
CA LEU A 326 17.34 -0.21 13.70
C LEU A 326 17.98 1.16 13.85
N ASN A 327 17.57 2.01 14.80
CA ASN A 327 17.93 3.41 14.91
C ASN A 327 17.63 4.19 13.62
N LEU A 328 16.52 3.86 12.95
CA LEU A 328 16.06 4.49 11.72
C LEU A 328 14.80 5.37 11.91
N LEU A 329 14.44 5.69 13.15
CA LEU A 329 13.37 6.66 13.40
C LEU A 329 13.86 8.07 13.06
N HIS A 330 13.07 8.76 12.22
CA HIS A 330 13.27 10.17 11.88
C HIS A 330 14.70 10.51 11.43
N VAL A 331 15.29 9.67 10.57
CA VAL A 331 16.67 9.83 10.10
C VAL A 331 16.81 10.59 8.79
N GLN A 332 15.75 10.70 8.00
CA GLN A 332 15.76 11.35 6.67
C GLN A 332 14.93 12.63 6.62
#